data_f7b9fae0644351e9684ddfd6279b0cd7
#
_entry.id   f7b9fae0644351e9684ddfd6279b0cd7
#
_cell.length_a   1.000
_cell.length_b   1.000
_cell.length_c   1.000
_cell.angle_alpha   90.00
_cell.angle_beta   90.00
_cell.angle_gamma   90.00
#
_symmetry.space_group_name_H-M   'P 1'
#
loop_
_entity.id
_entity.type
_entity.pdbx_description
1 polymer ?
#
loop_
_entity_poly.entity_id
_entity_poly.type
_entity_poly.pdbx_seq_one_letter_code
_entity_poly.pdbx_strand_id
1 'polypeptide(L)'
;MSYSHYGKQAEVWKHLSLCDVIAKEQPTVYVETNSAYADYHLSHSPEQEYGIYRFLEKGKSTSVGESLYFQLEQEAMQEEKYIGSPGLAMSILKGAARYIFFDLDEMALQSIHLFAGTHGLTPTVELHHQDSIAGMMELLPLLPKTALIHIDPYAINEPGPNGYTYLDVFEQAVALDLKCILWYGYQTL
;
A
#
# COMPACT_ATOMS: atom_id res chain seq x y z
N MET A 1 -0.26 -13.05 11.13
CA MET A 1 0.71 -12.07 11.70
C MET A 1 -0.06 -10.89 12.27
N SER A 2 0.40 -10.26 13.36
CA SER A 2 -0.30 -9.07 13.87
C SER A 2 0.29 -7.84 13.18
N TYR A 3 -0.49 -7.17 12.35
CA TYR A 3 -0.12 -5.89 11.74
C TYR A 3 -0.18 -4.80 12.81
N SER A 4 0.94 -4.53 13.48
CA SER A 4 1.03 -3.59 14.61
C SER A 4 1.74 -2.27 14.27
N HIS A 5 2.11 -2.07 12.99
CA HIS A 5 2.93 -0.94 12.57
C HIS A 5 2.14 0.24 11.98
N TYR A 6 0.82 0.08 11.78
CA TYR A 6 -0.03 1.11 11.17
C TYR A 6 -0.08 2.39 12.01
N GLY A 7 -0.10 3.52 11.32
CA GLY A 7 -0.12 4.85 11.93
C GLY A 7 1.18 5.29 12.61
N LYS A 8 2.27 4.49 12.57
CA LYS A 8 3.60 4.88 13.05
C LYS A 8 4.26 5.88 12.08
N GLN A 9 5.27 6.58 12.55
CA GLN A 9 5.96 7.62 11.78
C GLN A 9 6.49 7.11 10.42
N ALA A 10 7.07 5.91 10.36
CA ALA A 10 7.57 5.32 9.12
C ALA A 10 6.43 5.07 8.11
N GLU A 11 5.28 4.56 8.59
CA GLU A 11 4.10 4.34 7.77
C GLU A 11 3.53 5.66 7.21
N VAL A 12 3.48 6.71 8.03
CA VAL A 12 3.06 8.05 7.58
C VAL A 12 3.93 8.55 6.44
N TRP A 13 5.26 8.42 6.55
CA TRP A 13 6.19 8.80 5.48
C TRP A 13 6.02 7.98 4.21
N LYS A 14 5.89 6.67 4.36
CA LYS A 14 5.65 5.75 3.24
C LYS A 14 4.37 6.13 2.49
N HIS A 15 3.26 6.26 3.21
CA HIS A 15 1.96 6.51 2.62
C HIS A 15 1.83 7.93 2.03
N LEU A 16 2.46 8.94 2.63
CA LEU A 16 2.52 10.28 2.05
C LEU A 16 3.18 10.23 0.67
N SER A 17 4.34 9.59 0.56
CA SER A 17 5.06 9.44 -0.71
C SER A 17 4.29 8.58 -1.71
N LEU A 18 3.66 7.50 -1.26
CA LEU A 18 2.84 6.63 -2.09
C LEU A 18 1.67 7.38 -2.72
N CYS A 19 0.93 8.16 -1.92
CA CYS A 19 -0.19 8.96 -2.41
C CYS A 19 0.23 9.97 -3.48
N ASP A 20 1.36 10.65 -3.28
CA ASP A 20 1.89 11.60 -4.26
C ASP A 20 2.25 10.92 -5.59
N VAL A 21 2.87 9.73 -5.53
CA VAL A 21 3.21 8.97 -6.74
C VAL A 21 1.95 8.47 -7.44
N ILE A 22 0.98 7.89 -6.71
CA ILE A 22 -0.28 7.42 -7.30
C ILE A 22 -1.02 8.58 -7.98
N ALA A 23 -1.11 9.73 -7.31
CA ALA A 23 -1.79 10.90 -7.85
C ALA A 23 -1.11 11.46 -9.10
N LYS A 24 0.21 11.43 -9.17
CA LYS A 24 0.99 11.89 -10.32
C LYS A 24 0.94 10.93 -11.48
N GLU A 25 1.14 9.64 -11.23
CA GLU A 25 1.27 8.61 -12.27
C GLU A 25 -0.07 8.15 -12.84
N GLN A 26 -1.18 8.27 -12.07
CA GLN A 26 -2.53 7.86 -12.47
C GLN A 26 -2.54 6.49 -13.17
N PRO A 27 -2.04 5.42 -12.52
CA PRO A 27 -1.91 4.13 -13.17
C PRO A 27 -3.28 3.55 -13.52
N THR A 28 -3.35 2.82 -14.65
CA THR A 28 -4.56 2.05 -15.02
C THR A 28 -4.62 0.68 -14.36
N VAL A 29 -3.49 0.20 -13.85
CA VAL A 29 -3.38 -1.01 -13.02
C VAL A 29 -2.48 -0.68 -11.83
N TYR A 30 -2.98 -0.93 -10.62
CA TYR A 30 -2.22 -0.82 -9.38
C TYR A 30 -2.02 -2.21 -8.79
N VAL A 31 -0.78 -2.55 -8.49
CA VAL A 31 -0.41 -3.86 -7.92
C VAL A 31 0.31 -3.65 -6.60
N GLU A 32 -0.03 -4.44 -5.58
CA GLU A 32 0.65 -4.41 -4.28
C GLU A 32 1.01 -5.81 -3.80
N THR A 33 2.27 -6.01 -3.39
CA THR A 33 2.80 -7.33 -3.07
C THR A 33 2.49 -7.80 -1.66
N ASN A 34 2.43 -6.91 -0.70
CA ASN A 34 2.23 -7.20 0.73
C ASN A 34 1.17 -6.23 1.25
N SER A 35 -0.07 -6.51 0.85
CA SER A 35 -1.13 -5.49 0.89
C SER A 35 -1.60 -5.13 2.29
N ALA A 36 -1.57 -6.09 3.23
CA ALA A 36 -2.14 -5.92 4.56
C ALA A 36 -3.63 -5.46 4.53
N TYR A 37 -4.09 -4.72 5.50
CA TYR A 37 -5.49 -4.29 5.60
C TYR A 37 -5.74 -2.98 4.85
N ALA A 38 -6.95 -2.81 4.31
CA ALA A 38 -7.35 -1.55 3.68
C ALA A 38 -7.57 -0.41 4.67
N ASP A 39 -8.02 -0.72 5.89
CA ASP A 39 -8.13 0.22 7.00
C ASP A 39 -7.89 -0.47 8.35
N TYR A 40 -7.61 0.33 9.38
CA TYR A 40 -7.33 -0.11 10.74
C TYR A 40 -8.04 0.79 11.74
N HIS A 41 -8.48 0.24 12.88
CA HIS A 41 -8.89 1.04 14.02
C HIS A 41 -7.67 1.51 14.82
N LEU A 42 -7.58 2.79 15.08
CA LEU A 42 -6.52 3.38 15.89
C LEU A 42 -6.68 3.03 17.37
N SER A 43 -5.58 2.85 18.08
CA SER A 43 -5.53 2.40 19.47
C SER A 43 -4.89 3.42 20.41
N HIS A 44 -4.49 4.60 19.92
CA HIS A 44 -3.76 5.61 20.69
C HIS A 44 -2.46 5.08 21.33
N SER A 45 -1.76 4.17 20.64
CA SER A 45 -0.45 3.74 21.09
C SER A 45 0.56 4.90 21.06
N PRO A 46 1.62 4.88 21.89
CA PRO A 46 2.64 5.92 21.87
C PRO A 46 3.25 6.16 20.48
N GLU A 47 3.40 5.11 19.69
CA GLU A 47 3.94 5.20 18.33
C GLU A 47 2.97 5.88 17.37
N GLN A 48 1.65 5.65 17.51
CA GLN A 48 0.60 6.34 16.75
C GLN A 48 0.51 7.81 17.15
N GLU A 49 0.65 8.13 18.45
CA GLU A 49 0.70 9.51 18.93
C GLU A 49 1.84 10.30 18.29
N TYR A 50 3.04 9.71 18.17
CA TYR A 50 4.18 10.32 17.46
C TYR A 50 4.09 10.22 15.94
N GLY A 51 3.26 9.33 15.42
CA GLY A 51 3.00 9.13 13.99
C GLY A 51 1.82 9.95 13.49
N ILE A 52 0.70 9.26 13.21
CA ILE A 52 -0.46 9.83 12.51
C ILE A 52 -1.12 10.98 13.28
N TYR A 53 -1.27 10.88 14.63
CA TYR A 53 -1.90 11.95 15.41
C TYR A 53 -1.09 13.25 15.34
N ARG A 54 0.23 13.16 15.55
CA ARG A 54 1.12 14.32 15.43
C ARG A 54 1.18 14.86 14.01
N PHE A 55 1.18 13.98 13.01
CA PHE A 55 1.14 14.37 11.60
C PHE A 55 -0.10 15.21 11.29
N LEU A 56 -1.29 14.75 11.70
CA LEU A 56 -2.53 15.48 11.48
C LEU A 56 -2.62 16.76 12.31
N GLU A 57 -2.09 16.78 13.53
CA GLU A 57 -2.06 17.99 14.37
C GLU A 57 -1.18 19.09 13.74
N LYS A 58 0.06 18.74 13.36
CA LYS A 58 1.07 19.71 12.88
C LYS A 58 0.93 20.03 11.40
N GLY A 59 0.45 19.08 10.61
CA GLY A 59 0.28 19.21 9.15
C GLY A 59 -0.70 20.31 8.75
N LYS A 60 -1.75 20.56 9.55
CA LYS A 60 -2.80 21.56 9.25
C LYS A 60 -2.28 22.95 8.88
N SER A 61 -1.16 23.37 9.43
CA SER A 61 -0.57 24.71 9.23
C SER A 61 0.60 24.72 8.26
N THR A 62 0.81 23.65 7.51
CA THR A 62 1.93 23.50 6.58
C THR A 62 1.40 23.08 5.19
N SER A 63 2.26 23.09 4.18
CA SER A 63 1.93 22.60 2.82
C SER A 63 1.52 21.11 2.80
N VAL A 64 1.93 20.33 3.80
CA VAL A 64 1.53 18.92 3.93
C VAL A 64 0.02 18.79 4.16
N GLY A 65 -0.63 19.76 4.79
CA GLY A 65 -2.08 19.79 4.98
C GLY A 65 -2.89 19.84 3.66
N GLU A 66 -2.24 20.22 2.55
CA GLU A 66 -2.84 20.23 1.21
C GLU A 66 -2.65 18.89 0.47
N SER A 67 -1.86 17.94 1.02
CA SER A 67 -1.63 16.64 0.39
C SER A 67 -2.88 15.75 0.43
N LEU A 68 -3.02 14.90 -0.60
CA LEU A 68 -4.13 13.92 -0.64
C LEU A 68 -4.09 12.98 0.55
N TYR A 69 -2.91 12.54 0.95
CA TYR A 69 -2.76 11.68 2.13
C TYR A 69 -3.30 12.33 3.38
N PHE A 70 -2.94 13.60 3.62
CA PHE A 70 -3.45 14.34 4.78
C PHE A 70 -4.98 14.44 4.78
N GLN A 71 -5.59 14.75 3.64
CA GLN A 71 -7.04 14.91 3.50
C GLN A 71 -7.75 13.57 3.76
N LEU A 72 -7.26 12.47 3.18
CA LEU A 72 -7.83 11.14 3.38
C LEU A 72 -7.74 10.68 4.84
N GLU A 73 -6.58 10.84 5.47
CA GLU A 73 -6.39 10.46 6.87
C GLU A 73 -7.17 11.36 7.83
N GLN A 74 -7.34 12.65 7.51
CA GLN A 74 -8.17 13.55 8.31
C GLN A 74 -9.65 13.15 8.27
N GLU A 75 -10.13 12.66 7.13
CA GLU A 75 -11.48 12.12 6.99
C GLU A 75 -11.63 10.81 7.77
N ALA A 76 -10.72 9.86 7.59
CA ALA A 76 -10.74 8.58 8.29
C ALA A 76 -10.65 8.72 9.81
N MET A 77 -9.93 9.72 10.30
CA MET A 77 -9.82 10.03 11.72
C MET A 77 -11.16 10.36 12.39
N GLN A 78 -12.17 10.79 11.64
CA GLN A 78 -13.52 11.04 12.18
C GLN A 78 -14.19 9.73 12.65
N GLU A 79 -13.75 8.60 12.11
CA GLU A 79 -14.19 7.25 12.49
C GLU A 79 -13.14 6.49 13.32
N GLU A 80 -12.12 7.17 13.86
CA GLU A 80 -10.98 6.58 14.57
C GLU A 80 -10.24 5.54 13.74
N LYS A 81 -10.18 5.75 12.41
CA LYS A 81 -9.53 4.87 11.46
C LYS A 81 -8.24 5.46 10.91
N TYR A 82 -7.38 4.56 10.44
CA TYR A 82 -6.19 4.81 9.65
C TYR A 82 -6.29 4.01 8.35
N ILE A 83 -6.02 4.64 7.21
CA ILE A 83 -6.15 3.99 5.91
C ILE A 83 -4.83 3.31 5.55
N GLY A 84 -4.89 2.02 5.23
CA GLY A 84 -3.75 1.27 4.69
C GLY A 84 -3.51 1.58 3.22
N SER A 85 -2.36 1.15 2.69
CA SER A 85 -1.98 1.40 1.29
C SER A 85 -3.02 0.94 0.26
N PRO A 86 -3.70 -0.23 0.39
CA PRO A 86 -4.77 -0.60 -0.53
C PRO A 86 -5.95 0.38 -0.48
N GLY A 87 -6.34 0.81 0.72
CA GLY A 87 -7.42 1.78 0.92
C GLY A 87 -7.08 3.14 0.30
N LEU A 88 -5.84 3.62 0.49
CA LEU A 88 -5.35 4.86 -0.11
C LEU A 88 -5.37 4.79 -1.64
N ALA A 89 -4.84 3.71 -2.23
CA ALA A 89 -4.84 3.53 -3.68
C ALA A 89 -6.27 3.55 -4.25
N MET A 90 -7.19 2.80 -3.63
CA MET A 90 -8.60 2.74 -4.04
C MET A 90 -9.31 4.09 -3.85
N SER A 91 -9.01 4.84 -2.79
CA SER A 91 -9.60 6.17 -2.53
C SER A 91 -9.13 7.22 -3.54
N ILE A 92 -7.89 7.13 -4.03
CA ILE A 92 -7.32 8.07 -4.99
C ILE A 92 -7.76 7.75 -6.42
N LEU A 93 -7.60 6.50 -6.85
CA LEU A 93 -7.83 6.10 -8.24
C LEU A 93 -9.28 5.73 -8.53
N LYS A 94 -10.04 5.32 -7.53
CA LYS A 94 -11.46 4.95 -7.65
C LYS A 94 -11.70 3.96 -8.79
N GLY A 95 -12.70 4.14 -9.62
CA GLY A 95 -13.01 3.29 -10.76
C GLY A 95 -12.10 3.47 -12.00
N ALA A 96 -11.06 4.31 -11.92
CA ALA A 96 -10.15 4.55 -13.04
C ALA A 96 -9.05 3.48 -13.19
N ALA A 97 -8.86 2.62 -12.18
CA ALA A 97 -7.84 1.59 -12.18
C ALA A 97 -8.41 0.20 -11.87
N ARG A 98 -7.69 -0.82 -12.31
CA ARG A 98 -7.81 -2.20 -11.84
C ARG A 98 -6.78 -2.39 -10.73
N TYR A 99 -7.14 -3.14 -9.70
CA TYR A 99 -6.31 -3.38 -8.52
C TYR A 99 -5.99 -4.86 -8.39
N ILE A 100 -4.75 -5.17 -8.06
CA ILE A 100 -4.27 -6.54 -7.84
C ILE A 100 -3.53 -6.55 -6.51
N PHE A 101 -4.06 -7.26 -5.52
CA PHE A 101 -3.50 -7.31 -4.18
C PHE A 101 -3.09 -8.74 -3.82
N PHE A 102 -1.88 -8.87 -3.29
CA PHE A 102 -1.35 -10.13 -2.78
C PHE A 102 -1.17 -10.04 -1.27
N ASP A 103 -1.60 -11.05 -0.55
CA ASP A 103 -1.28 -11.25 0.85
C ASP A 103 -1.37 -12.74 1.22
N LEU A 104 -0.65 -13.15 2.27
CA LEU A 104 -0.76 -14.47 2.89
C LEU A 104 -1.80 -14.50 4.01
N ASP A 105 -2.30 -13.35 4.45
CA ASP A 105 -3.34 -13.23 5.46
C ASP A 105 -4.71 -13.04 4.79
N GLU A 106 -5.53 -14.08 4.88
CA GLU A 106 -6.89 -14.07 4.33
C GLU A 106 -7.75 -12.94 4.94
N MET A 107 -7.52 -12.59 6.22
CA MET A 107 -8.26 -11.50 6.88
C MET A 107 -7.90 -10.13 6.31
N ALA A 108 -6.64 -9.95 5.90
CA ALA A 108 -6.21 -8.74 5.20
C ALA A 108 -6.93 -8.60 3.85
N LEU A 109 -6.95 -9.67 3.05
CA LEU A 109 -7.67 -9.69 1.78
C LEU A 109 -9.18 -9.48 1.96
N GLN A 110 -9.76 -10.04 3.02
CA GLN A 110 -11.18 -9.79 3.35
C GLN A 110 -11.44 -8.32 3.69
N SER A 111 -10.55 -7.66 4.44
CA SER A 111 -10.63 -6.22 4.70
C SER A 111 -10.64 -5.41 3.40
N ILE A 112 -9.74 -5.74 2.46
CA ILE A 112 -9.69 -5.09 1.14
C ILE A 112 -11.01 -5.32 0.36
N HIS A 113 -11.53 -6.54 0.38
CA HIS A 113 -12.81 -6.86 -0.28
C HIS A 113 -13.97 -6.03 0.27
N LEU A 114 -14.07 -5.93 1.61
CA LEU A 114 -15.10 -5.13 2.28
C LEU A 114 -14.96 -3.65 1.95
N PHE A 115 -13.75 -3.11 1.99
CA PHE A 115 -13.47 -1.72 1.62
C PHE A 115 -13.85 -1.44 0.16
N ALA A 116 -13.47 -2.32 -0.76
CA ALA A 116 -13.86 -2.23 -2.18
C ALA A 116 -15.38 -2.25 -2.35
N GLY A 117 -16.08 -3.11 -1.59
CA GLY A 117 -17.55 -3.20 -1.59
C GLY A 117 -18.23 -1.91 -1.19
N THR A 118 -17.78 -1.28 -0.09
CA THR A 118 -18.34 -0.01 0.39
C THR A 118 -18.12 1.17 -0.57
N HIS A 119 -17.09 1.08 -1.42
CA HIS A 119 -16.74 2.09 -2.41
C HIS A 119 -17.21 1.74 -3.85
N GLY A 120 -17.93 0.62 -4.03
CA GLY A 120 -18.41 0.19 -5.36
C GLY A 120 -17.32 -0.27 -6.32
N LEU A 121 -16.17 -0.71 -5.81
CA LEU A 121 -14.96 -1.07 -6.56
C LEU A 121 -14.77 -2.58 -6.73
N THR A 122 -15.62 -3.42 -6.15
CA THR A 122 -15.47 -4.89 -6.19
C THR A 122 -15.18 -5.44 -7.60
N PRO A 123 -15.80 -4.96 -8.69
CA PRO A 123 -15.52 -5.50 -10.02
C PRO A 123 -14.12 -5.20 -10.55
N THR A 124 -13.40 -4.26 -9.95
CA THR A 124 -12.06 -3.81 -10.38
C THR A 124 -10.94 -4.35 -9.50
N VAL A 125 -11.26 -5.13 -8.46
CA VAL A 125 -10.31 -5.65 -7.46
C VAL A 125 -10.11 -7.15 -7.63
N GLU A 126 -8.85 -7.56 -7.75
CA GLU A 126 -8.39 -8.94 -7.74
C GLU A 126 -7.58 -9.20 -6.48
N LEU A 127 -7.90 -10.28 -5.78
CA LEU A 127 -7.27 -10.68 -4.53
C LEU A 127 -6.58 -12.02 -4.69
N HIS A 128 -5.30 -12.09 -4.36
CA HIS A 128 -4.48 -13.28 -4.48
C HIS A 128 -3.97 -13.72 -3.11
N HIS A 129 -4.58 -14.78 -2.56
CA HIS A 129 -4.14 -15.41 -1.32
C HIS A 129 -2.99 -16.37 -1.62
N GLN A 130 -1.80 -15.82 -1.84
CA GLN A 130 -0.59 -16.57 -2.18
C GLN A 130 0.67 -15.77 -1.92
N ASP A 131 1.82 -16.45 -1.99
CA ASP A 131 3.12 -15.78 -1.99
C ASP A 131 3.23 -14.80 -3.16
N SER A 132 3.51 -13.55 -2.84
CA SER A 132 3.51 -12.48 -3.84
C SER A 132 4.75 -12.50 -4.72
N ILE A 133 5.90 -13.06 -4.28
CA ILE A 133 7.09 -13.17 -5.13
C ILE A 133 6.77 -14.11 -6.31
N ALA A 134 6.20 -15.29 -6.00
CA ALA A 134 5.83 -16.25 -7.03
C ALA A 134 4.77 -15.67 -7.98
N GLY A 135 3.70 -15.06 -7.42
CA GLY A 135 2.63 -14.45 -8.21
C GLY A 135 3.10 -13.28 -9.07
N MET A 136 4.00 -12.44 -8.54
CA MET A 136 4.55 -11.32 -9.29
C MET A 136 5.44 -11.75 -10.45
N MET A 137 6.28 -12.78 -10.29
CA MET A 137 7.13 -13.27 -11.38
C MET A 137 6.30 -13.79 -12.56
N GLU A 138 5.10 -14.31 -12.32
CA GLU A 138 4.16 -14.71 -13.37
C GLU A 138 3.39 -13.51 -13.95
N LEU A 139 3.05 -12.53 -13.13
CA LEU A 139 2.22 -11.38 -13.50
C LEU A 139 2.99 -10.31 -14.27
N LEU A 140 4.26 -10.02 -13.91
CA LEU A 140 5.05 -8.92 -14.45
C LEU A 140 5.05 -8.84 -15.99
N PRO A 141 5.25 -9.94 -16.75
CA PRO A 141 5.25 -9.89 -18.22
C PRO A 141 3.89 -9.53 -18.84
N LEU A 142 2.81 -9.62 -18.07
CA LEU A 142 1.43 -9.38 -18.52
C LEU A 142 0.95 -7.96 -18.20
N LEU A 143 1.68 -7.21 -17.39
CA LEU A 143 1.29 -5.87 -16.97
C LEU A 143 1.48 -4.83 -18.08
N PRO A 144 0.54 -3.88 -18.22
CA PRO A 144 0.72 -2.76 -19.15
C PRO A 144 1.76 -1.77 -18.59
N LYS A 145 2.40 -0.98 -19.48
CA LYS A 145 3.37 0.06 -19.08
C LYS A 145 2.78 1.17 -18.21
N THR A 146 1.46 1.25 -18.15
CA THR A 146 0.73 2.17 -17.28
C THR A 146 0.49 1.58 -15.88
N ALA A 147 1.00 0.39 -15.59
CA ALA A 147 0.92 -0.20 -14.26
C ALA A 147 1.88 0.49 -13.28
N LEU A 148 1.47 0.58 -12.02
CA LEU A 148 2.29 0.96 -10.89
C LEU A 148 2.33 -0.20 -9.89
N ILE A 149 3.52 -0.63 -9.53
CA ILE A 149 3.75 -1.73 -8.57
C ILE A 149 4.28 -1.15 -7.27
N HIS A 150 3.61 -1.44 -6.17
CA HIS A 150 4.06 -1.13 -4.81
C HIS A 150 4.61 -2.40 -4.16
N ILE A 151 5.89 -2.38 -3.81
CA ILE A 151 6.62 -3.49 -3.20
C ILE A 151 7.00 -3.05 -1.79
N ASP A 152 6.35 -3.64 -0.78
CA ASP A 152 6.54 -3.29 0.64
C ASP A 152 6.79 -4.55 1.48
N PRO A 153 7.95 -5.21 1.33
CA PRO A 153 8.24 -6.46 2.00
C PRO A 153 8.72 -6.27 3.43
N TYR A 154 8.44 -7.24 4.29
CA TYR A 154 9.09 -7.34 5.59
C TYR A 154 10.59 -7.62 5.47
N ALA A 155 10.98 -8.48 4.49
CA ALA A 155 12.37 -8.88 4.26
C ALA A 155 12.66 -8.93 2.75
N ILE A 156 13.44 -7.97 2.28
CA ILE A 156 13.68 -7.76 0.84
C ILE A 156 14.51 -8.89 0.19
N ASN A 157 15.42 -9.52 0.96
CA ASN A 157 16.39 -10.52 0.48
C ASN A 157 16.00 -11.96 0.84
N GLU A 158 14.88 -12.20 1.50
CA GLU A 158 14.43 -13.56 1.78
C GLU A 158 13.81 -14.19 0.55
N PRO A 159 14.26 -15.39 0.13
CA PRO A 159 13.73 -16.03 -1.05
C PRO A 159 12.33 -16.59 -0.80
N GLY A 160 11.45 -16.37 -1.76
CA GLY A 160 10.14 -17.03 -1.82
C GLY A 160 10.24 -18.50 -2.28
N PRO A 161 9.11 -19.18 -2.42
CA PRO A 161 9.05 -20.61 -2.78
C PRO A 161 9.71 -20.96 -4.12
N ASN A 162 9.80 -20.01 -5.03
CA ASN A 162 10.42 -20.15 -6.36
C ASN A 162 11.92 -19.77 -6.39
N GLY A 163 12.50 -19.41 -5.22
CA GLY A 163 13.90 -19.03 -5.08
C GLY A 163 14.22 -17.58 -5.43
N TYR A 164 13.25 -16.78 -5.91
CA TYR A 164 13.39 -15.35 -6.13
C TYR A 164 13.12 -14.56 -4.86
N THR A 165 13.59 -13.31 -4.82
CA THR A 165 13.41 -12.33 -3.73
C THR A 165 12.55 -11.16 -4.20
N TYR A 166 12.16 -10.26 -3.30
CA TYR A 166 11.51 -8.99 -3.69
C TYR A 166 12.45 -8.08 -4.49
N LEU A 167 13.76 -8.18 -4.27
CA LEU A 167 14.74 -7.47 -5.09
C LEU A 167 14.72 -7.97 -6.54
N ASP A 168 14.60 -9.29 -6.75
CA ASP A 168 14.47 -9.86 -8.11
C ASP A 168 13.16 -9.40 -8.77
N VAL A 169 12.05 -9.33 -8.02
CA VAL A 169 10.77 -8.77 -8.52
C VAL A 169 10.95 -7.31 -8.97
N PHE A 170 11.63 -6.49 -8.15
CA PHE A 170 11.92 -5.10 -8.48
C PHE A 170 12.80 -4.98 -9.72
N GLU A 171 13.91 -5.73 -9.79
CA GLU A 171 14.83 -5.73 -10.94
C GLU A 171 14.14 -6.18 -12.24
N GLN A 172 13.29 -7.20 -12.15
CA GLN A 172 12.51 -7.67 -13.29
C GLN A 172 11.48 -6.63 -13.74
N ALA A 173 10.80 -5.95 -12.80
CA ALA A 173 9.87 -4.85 -13.13
C ALA A 173 10.59 -3.71 -13.87
N VAL A 174 11.78 -3.32 -13.40
CA VAL A 174 12.63 -2.31 -14.06
C VAL A 174 13.07 -2.77 -15.43
N ALA A 175 13.52 -4.03 -15.58
CA ALA A 175 13.92 -4.59 -16.87
C ALA A 175 12.77 -4.62 -17.90
N LEU A 176 11.54 -4.75 -17.41
CA LEU A 176 10.31 -4.67 -18.22
C LEU A 176 9.81 -3.23 -18.42
N ASP A 177 10.55 -2.21 -17.98
CA ASP A 177 10.15 -0.80 -18.06
C ASP A 177 8.78 -0.52 -17.40
N LEU A 178 8.51 -1.18 -16.27
CA LEU A 178 7.33 -0.96 -15.44
C LEU A 178 7.65 0.03 -14.32
N LYS A 179 6.66 0.80 -13.91
CA LYS A 179 6.80 1.72 -12.78
C LYS A 179 6.66 0.95 -11.47
N CYS A 180 7.61 1.13 -10.56
CA CYS A 180 7.53 0.50 -9.24
C CYS A 180 8.03 1.42 -8.14
N ILE A 181 7.47 1.23 -6.96
CA ILE A 181 7.92 1.81 -5.70
C ILE A 181 8.35 0.65 -4.84
N LEU A 182 9.59 0.68 -4.37
CA LEU A 182 10.11 -0.27 -3.41
C LEU A 182 10.34 0.45 -2.09
N TRP A 183 9.61 0.02 -1.05
CA TRP A 183 9.84 0.46 0.32
C TRP A 183 10.47 -0.66 1.13
N TYR A 184 11.57 -0.40 1.80
CA TYR A 184 12.21 -1.37 2.67
C TYR A 184 12.88 -0.70 3.85
N GLY A 185 12.85 -1.38 5.01
CA GLY A 185 13.60 -1.01 6.18
C GLY A 185 14.95 -1.72 6.23
N TYR A 186 15.95 -1.09 6.85
CA TYR A 186 17.20 -1.75 7.20
C TYR A 186 17.55 -1.48 8.66
N GLN A 187 18.19 -2.44 9.29
CA GLN A 187 18.76 -2.25 10.61
C GLN A 187 20.24 -1.90 10.44
N THR A 188 20.65 -0.77 11.03
CA THR A 188 22.09 -0.50 11.17
C THR A 188 22.68 -1.47 12.17
N LEU A 189 23.74 -2.14 11.77
CA LEU A 189 24.56 -2.94 12.68
C LEU A 189 25.27 -2.06 13.70
#